data_efe794c0419eb8ea5eba7c6e5ca732ff
#
_entry.id   efe794c0419eb8ea5eba7c6e5ca732ff
#
_cell.length_a   1.000
_cell.length_b   1.000
_cell.length_c   1.000
_cell.angle_alpha   90.00
_cell.angle_beta   90.00
_cell.angle_gamma   90.00
#
_symmetry.space_group_name_H-M   'P 1'
#
loop_
_entity.id
_entity.type
_entity.pdbx_description
1 polymer ?
#
loop_
_entity_poly.entity_id
_entity_poly.type
_entity_poly.pdbx_seq_one_letter_code
_entity_poly.pdbx_strand_id
1 'polypeptide(L)'
;VVLAAVAGIAGLLLAASADTLTHLADADLQLDLRRLVVARLGLVPLAWFDDHDAGEVRQAVQQDVAALHALVAHTLLDVTRLVVVTVASLVYLLALDVPLALVCLLPLVAGVVLFARAMAGAMSSMAEYGRASAEIAGSVVEFADGIQVVRSFGRPGRAHARYLRAVDAFAEFFGAWVARTTAATTASWLTVSPIGVLALVVPVGGAMVASGALPAADLAPFLLLAPAMAAPVGVIGPRAQAIGGG
;
A
#
# COMPACT_ATOMS: atom_id res chain seq x y z
N VAL A 1 8.88 -13.18 33.57
CA VAL A 1 8.89 -14.12 32.41
C VAL A 1 7.53 -14.72 32.19
N VAL A 2 6.90 -15.40 33.20
CA VAL A 2 5.60 -16.06 33.07
C VAL A 2 4.50 -15.08 32.65
N LEU A 3 4.40 -13.89 33.29
CA LEU A 3 3.41 -12.87 32.97
C LEU A 3 3.56 -12.37 31.52
N ALA A 4 4.81 -12.16 31.05
CA ALA A 4 5.06 -11.74 29.67
C ALA A 4 4.68 -12.85 28.66
N ALA A 5 4.94 -14.10 28.97
CA ALA A 5 4.54 -15.22 28.12
C ALA A 5 3.02 -15.35 28.04
N VAL A 6 2.31 -15.24 29.17
CA VAL A 6 0.84 -15.27 29.22
C VAL A 6 0.24 -14.10 28.44
N ALA A 7 0.77 -12.89 28.63
CA ALA A 7 0.33 -11.72 27.88
C ALA A 7 0.56 -11.86 26.37
N GLY A 8 1.71 -12.43 25.98
CA GLY A 8 2.03 -12.71 24.57
C GLY A 8 1.06 -13.73 23.95
N ILE A 9 0.78 -14.84 24.63
CA ILE A 9 -0.18 -15.84 24.17
C ILE A 9 -1.59 -15.23 24.06
N ALA A 10 -2.03 -14.50 25.10
CA ALA A 10 -3.31 -13.82 25.07
C ALA A 10 -3.41 -12.82 23.89
N GLY A 11 -2.36 -12.05 23.64
CA GLY A 11 -2.28 -11.13 22.49
C GLY A 11 -2.39 -11.85 21.13
N LEU A 12 -1.71 -12.99 20.98
CA LEU A 12 -1.81 -13.81 19.76
C LEU A 12 -3.22 -14.38 19.56
N LEU A 13 -3.85 -14.88 20.62
CA LEU A 13 -5.22 -15.41 20.56
C LEU A 13 -6.22 -14.30 20.21
N LEU A 14 -6.08 -13.12 20.80
CA LEU A 14 -6.92 -11.97 20.48
C LEU A 14 -6.73 -11.52 19.03
N ALA A 15 -5.49 -11.46 18.53
CA ALA A 15 -5.21 -11.11 17.15
C ALA A 15 -5.80 -12.13 16.17
N ALA A 16 -5.62 -13.43 16.43
CA ALA A 16 -6.20 -14.49 15.59
C ALA A 16 -7.74 -14.48 15.62
N SER A 17 -8.34 -14.18 16.78
CA SER A 17 -9.80 -14.04 16.91
C SER A 17 -10.31 -12.83 16.13
N ALA A 18 -9.62 -11.69 16.20
CA ALA A 18 -9.98 -10.50 15.45
C ALA A 18 -9.88 -10.74 13.93
N ASP A 19 -8.80 -11.39 13.44
CA ASP A 19 -8.66 -11.78 12.03
C ASP A 19 -9.83 -12.67 11.58
N THR A 20 -10.16 -13.69 12.38
CA THR A 20 -11.25 -14.62 12.04
C THR A 20 -12.60 -13.90 11.98
N LEU A 21 -12.89 -13.05 12.95
CA LEU A 21 -14.16 -12.30 13.03
C LEU A 21 -14.30 -11.32 11.85
N THR A 22 -13.23 -10.60 11.48
CA THR A 22 -13.29 -9.68 10.33
C THR A 22 -13.46 -10.42 9.02
N HIS A 23 -12.83 -11.56 8.82
CA HIS A 23 -13.03 -12.37 7.61
C HIS A 23 -14.43 -12.95 7.52
N LEU A 24 -15.04 -13.38 8.63
CA LEU A 24 -16.44 -13.83 8.65
C LEU A 24 -17.40 -12.67 8.34
N ALA A 25 -17.20 -11.52 8.98
CA ALA A 25 -18.01 -10.33 8.72
C ALA A 25 -17.89 -9.85 7.27
N ASP A 26 -16.69 -9.90 6.69
CA ASP A 26 -16.46 -9.57 5.28
C ASP A 26 -17.19 -10.55 4.34
N ALA A 27 -17.13 -11.85 4.62
CA ALA A 27 -17.84 -12.86 3.83
C ALA A 27 -19.36 -12.64 3.84
N ASP A 28 -19.93 -12.33 5.01
CA ASP A 28 -21.36 -12.01 5.15
C ASP A 28 -21.70 -10.72 4.39
N LEU A 29 -20.90 -9.67 4.54
CA LEU A 29 -21.08 -8.40 3.83
C LEU A 29 -21.05 -8.59 2.31
N GLN A 30 -20.08 -9.33 1.78
CA GLN A 30 -19.99 -9.61 0.35
C GLN A 30 -21.21 -10.37 -0.17
N LEU A 31 -21.71 -11.35 0.62
CA LEU A 31 -22.89 -12.10 0.27
C LEU A 31 -24.14 -11.20 0.22
N ASP A 32 -24.30 -10.35 1.21
CA ASP A 32 -25.44 -9.43 1.30
C ASP A 32 -25.40 -8.36 0.20
N LEU A 33 -24.22 -7.83 -0.13
CA LEU A 33 -24.06 -6.90 -1.25
C LEU A 33 -24.40 -7.55 -2.58
N ARG A 34 -23.91 -8.78 -2.83
CA ARG A 34 -24.27 -9.51 -4.06
C ARG A 34 -25.76 -9.77 -4.15
N ARG A 35 -26.42 -10.17 -3.07
CA ARG A 35 -27.88 -10.35 -3.01
C ARG A 35 -28.61 -9.05 -3.30
N LEU A 36 -28.16 -7.94 -2.72
CA LEU A 36 -28.75 -6.62 -2.93
C LEU A 36 -28.64 -6.19 -4.41
N VAL A 37 -27.43 -6.32 -5.00
CA VAL A 37 -27.22 -5.98 -6.42
C VAL A 37 -28.10 -6.82 -7.32
N VAL A 38 -28.15 -8.15 -7.12
CA VAL A 38 -29.00 -9.05 -7.92
C VAL A 38 -30.50 -8.72 -7.75
N ALA A 39 -30.93 -8.43 -6.52
CA ALA A 39 -32.32 -8.02 -6.26
C ALA A 39 -32.66 -6.69 -6.96
N ARG A 40 -31.75 -5.74 -6.99
CA ARG A 40 -31.92 -4.47 -7.72
C ARG A 40 -31.96 -4.67 -9.24
N LEU A 41 -31.06 -5.51 -9.78
CA LEU A 41 -31.07 -5.84 -11.21
C LEU A 41 -32.39 -6.49 -11.66
N GLY A 42 -33.03 -7.27 -10.77
CA GLY A 42 -34.36 -7.85 -11.06
C GLY A 42 -35.49 -6.82 -11.14
N LEU A 43 -35.28 -5.59 -10.70
CA LEU A 43 -36.29 -4.50 -10.74
C LEU A 43 -36.00 -3.47 -11.84
N VAL A 44 -34.86 -3.59 -12.54
CA VAL A 44 -34.47 -2.65 -13.60
C VAL A 44 -35.27 -2.95 -14.88
N PRO A 45 -35.76 -1.92 -15.62
CA PRO A 45 -36.44 -2.10 -16.90
C PRO A 45 -35.53 -2.79 -17.93
N LEU A 46 -36.09 -3.62 -18.80
CA LEU A 46 -35.33 -4.32 -19.84
C LEU A 46 -34.52 -3.37 -20.73
N ALA A 47 -35.06 -2.18 -21.04
CA ALA A 47 -34.35 -1.17 -21.81
C ALA A 47 -33.01 -0.72 -21.19
N TRP A 48 -32.82 -0.89 -19.88
CA TRP A 48 -31.57 -0.60 -19.22
C TRP A 48 -30.44 -1.53 -19.70
N PHE A 49 -30.76 -2.79 -19.96
CA PHE A 49 -29.80 -3.79 -20.46
C PHE A 49 -29.42 -3.60 -21.93
N ASP A 50 -30.13 -2.75 -22.68
CA ASP A 50 -29.74 -2.37 -24.04
C ASP A 50 -28.58 -1.37 -24.03
N ASP A 51 -28.47 -0.55 -22.96
CA ASP A 51 -27.43 0.48 -22.78
C ASP A 51 -26.23 0.00 -21.93
N HIS A 52 -26.38 -1.15 -21.24
CA HIS A 52 -25.34 -1.69 -20.32
C HIS A 52 -25.03 -3.14 -20.68
N ASP A 53 -23.76 -3.43 -20.90
CA ASP A 53 -23.36 -4.78 -21.28
C ASP A 53 -23.25 -5.74 -20.08
N ALA A 54 -23.27 -7.04 -20.38
CA ALA A 54 -23.14 -8.08 -19.36
C ALA A 54 -21.78 -8.03 -18.62
N GLY A 55 -20.76 -7.39 -19.22
CA GLY A 55 -19.46 -7.17 -18.62
C GLY A 55 -19.52 -6.20 -17.46
N GLU A 56 -20.24 -5.08 -17.61
CA GLU A 56 -20.44 -4.08 -16.54
C GLU A 56 -21.18 -4.69 -15.34
N VAL A 57 -22.25 -5.46 -15.62
CA VAL A 57 -22.99 -6.17 -14.55
C VAL A 57 -22.08 -7.15 -13.82
N ARG A 58 -21.28 -7.91 -14.56
CA ARG A 58 -20.33 -8.85 -13.96
C ARG A 58 -19.26 -8.13 -13.13
N GLN A 59 -18.75 -7.00 -13.62
CA GLN A 59 -17.80 -6.18 -12.89
C GLN A 59 -18.39 -5.73 -11.55
N ALA A 60 -19.57 -5.14 -11.54
CA ALA A 60 -20.23 -4.67 -10.32
C ALA A 60 -20.49 -5.80 -9.32
N VAL A 61 -21.00 -6.96 -9.76
CA VAL A 61 -21.36 -8.09 -8.87
C VAL A 61 -20.13 -8.84 -8.35
N GLN A 62 -19.08 -8.98 -9.16
CA GLN A 62 -17.94 -9.83 -8.82
C GLN A 62 -16.71 -9.03 -8.44
N GLN A 63 -16.27 -8.07 -9.25
CA GLN A 63 -15.00 -7.37 -9.07
C GLN A 63 -15.11 -6.26 -8.04
N ASP A 64 -16.11 -5.39 -8.14
CA ASP A 64 -16.26 -4.26 -7.23
C ASP A 64 -16.59 -4.72 -5.80
N VAL A 65 -17.44 -5.76 -5.67
CA VAL A 65 -17.72 -6.36 -4.35
C VAL A 65 -16.48 -7.04 -3.79
N ALA A 66 -15.69 -7.75 -4.62
CA ALA A 66 -14.45 -8.37 -4.16
C ALA A 66 -13.37 -7.35 -3.77
N ALA A 67 -13.34 -6.16 -4.41
CA ALA A 67 -12.42 -5.10 -4.05
C ALA A 67 -12.64 -4.58 -2.61
N LEU A 68 -13.87 -4.65 -2.09
CA LEU A 68 -14.18 -4.29 -0.71
C LEU A 68 -13.51 -5.21 0.33
N HIS A 69 -13.19 -6.45 -0.05
CA HIS A 69 -12.50 -7.39 0.83
C HIS A 69 -11.19 -6.81 1.40
N ALA A 70 -10.35 -6.22 0.55
CA ALA A 70 -9.10 -5.63 0.98
C ALA A 70 -9.30 -4.50 1.98
N LEU A 71 -10.37 -3.72 1.82
CA LEU A 71 -10.71 -2.62 2.71
C LEU A 71 -11.23 -3.12 4.06
N VAL A 72 -12.20 -4.02 4.05
CA VAL A 72 -12.91 -4.47 5.26
C VAL A 72 -12.07 -5.48 6.06
N ALA A 73 -11.57 -6.52 5.40
CA ALA A 73 -10.87 -7.61 6.09
C ALA A 73 -9.44 -7.22 6.55
N HIS A 74 -8.76 -6.32 5.83
CA HIS A 74 -7.36 -6.03 6.11
C HIS A 74 -7.09 -4.60 6.56
N THR A 75 -7.61 -3.58 5.84
CA THR A 75 -7.22 -2.19 6.12
C THR A 75 -7.61 -1.75 7.52
N LEU A 76 -8.81 -2.10 7.97
CA LEU A 76 -9.30 -1.73 9.31
C LEU A 76 -8.43 -2.35 10.41
N LEU A 77 -8.08 -3.64 10.28
CA LEU A 77 -7.20 -4.33 11.22
C LEU A 77 -5.78 -3.76 11.21
N ASP A 78 -5.24 -3.50 10.03
CA ASP A 78 -3.87 -2.97 9.90
C ASP A 78 -3.77 -1.57 10.50
N VAL A 79 -4.76 -0.71 10.28
CA VAL A 79 -4.82 0.62 10.91
C VAL A 79 -4.95 0.50 12.43
N THR A 80 -5.82 -0.39 12.91
CA THR A 80 -5.98 -0.62 14.34
C THR A 80 -4.70 -1.14 14.97
N ARG A 81 -4.05 -2.12 14.35
CA ARG A 81 -2.74 -2.64 14.81
C ARG A 81 -1.68 -1.54 14.82
N LEU A 82 -1.59 -0.75 13.75
CA LEU A 82 -0.67 0.38 13.68
C LEU A 82 -0.85 1.31 14.86
N VAL A 83 -2.08 1.76 15.11
CA VAL A 83 -2.36 2.72 16.17
C VAL A 83 -2.10 2.10 17.55
N VAL A 84 -2.66 0.93 17.82
CA VAL A 84 -2.57 0.28 19.14
C VAL A 84 -1.12 -0.10 19.46
N VAL A 85 -0.41 -0.76 18.53
CA VAL A 85 0.97 -1.19 18.78
C VAL A 85 1.90 0.02 18.93
N THR A 86 1.77 1.02 18.06
CA THR A 86 2.59 2.22 18.12
C THR A 86 2.37 3.02 19.41
N VAL A 87 1.09 3.27 19.76
CA VAL A 87 0.75 4.05 20.95
C VAL A 87 1.12 3.29 22.23
N ALA A 88 0.76 2.02 22.34
CA ALA A 88 1.08 1.23 23.52
C ALA A 88 2.60 1.08 23.73
N SER A 89 3.34 0.79 22.65
CA SER A 89 4.81 0.72 22.73
C SER A 89 5.44 2.06 23.11
N LEU A 90 4.96 3.14 22.51
CA LEU A 90 5.47 4.48 22.82
C LEU A 90 5.21 4.88 24.26
N VAL A 91 3.99 4.67 24.76
CA VAL A 91 3.64 4.96 26.17
C VAL A 91 4.51 4.16 27.12
N TYR A 92 4.74 2.88 26.83
CA TYR A 92 5.61 2.05 27.65
C TYR A 92 7.07 2.51 27.62
N LEU A 93 7.62 2.82 26.43
CA LEU A 93 9.00 3.30 26.27
C LEU A 93 9.21 4.68 26.92
N LEU A 94 8.23 5.59 26.84
CA LEU A 94 8.27 6.88 27.53
C LEU A 94 8.25 6.74 29.04
N ALA A 95 7.59 5.72 29.59
CA ALA A 95 7.58 5.44 31.01
C ALA A 95 8.94 4.87 31.52
N LEU A 96 9.75 4.28 30.65
CA LEU A 96 11.09 3.79 30.98
C LEU A 96 12.14 4.89 30.89
N ASP A 97 12.29 5.50 29.71
CA ASP A 97 13.25 6.56 29.46
C ASP A 97 12.77 7.48 28.33
N VAL A 98 12.53 8.75 28.65
CA VAL A 98 11.99 9.73 27.70
C VAL A 98 12.97 10.07 26.59
N PRO A 99 14.27 10.37 26.84
CA PRO A 99 15.25 10.66 25.81
C PRO A 99 15.37 9.56 24.76
N LEU A 100 15.52 8.30 25.16
CA LEU A 100 15.66 7.17 24.24
C LEU A 100 14.34 6.86 23.50
N ALA A 101 13.18 7.02 24.15
CA ALA A 101 11.87 6.88 23.51
C ALA A 101 11.67 7.91 22.38
N LEU A 102 12.11 9.16 22.58
CA LEU A 102 12.08 10.18 21.52
C LEU A 102 13.02 9.83 20.35
N VAL A 103 14.18 9.24 20.62
CA VAL A 103 15.08 8.73 19.57
C VAL A 103 14.39 7.63 18.76
N CYS A 104 13.62 6.74 19.39
CA CYS A 104 12.86 5.70 18.69
C CYS A 104 11.76 6.25 17.75
N LEU A 105 11.27 7.46 18.00
CA LEU A 105 10.30 8.12 17.09
C LEU A 105 10.96 8.67 15.82
N LEU A 106 12.23 8.96 15.82
CA LEU A 106 12.90 9.60 14.67
C LEU A 106 12.78 8.77 13.38
N PRO A 107 13.10 7.46 13.36
CA PRO A 107 12.92 6.67 12.14
C PRO A 107 11.47 6.57 11.70
N LEU A 108 10.52 6.51 12.63
CA LEU A 108 9.09 6.49 12.32
C LEU A 108 8.67 7.78 11.62
N VAL A 109 8.96 8.94 12.21
CA VAL A 109 8.62 10.25 11.63
C VAL A 109 9.34 10.46 10.31
N ALA A 110 10.64 10.16 10.25
CA ALA A 110 11.41 10.28 9.02
C ALA A 110 10.87 9.40 7.90
N GLY A 111 10.53 8.15 8.19
CA GLY A 111 9.94 7.23 7.24
C GLY A 111 8.59 7.69 6.71
N VAL A 112 7.70 8.16 7.58
CA VAL A 112 6.39 8.72 7.18
C VAL A 112 6.57 9.96 6.31
N VAL A 113 7.48 10.88 6.65
CA VAL A 113 7.75 12.09 5.87
C VAL A 113 8.33 11.73 4.49
N LEU A 114 9.28 10.80 4.43
CA LEU A 114 9.86 10.32 3.16
C LEU A 114 8.79 9.66 2.29
N PHE A 115 7.94 8.83 2.88
CA PHE A 115 6.83 8.18 2.16
C PHE A 115 5.82 9.20 1.62
N ALA A 116 5.40 10.15 2.45
CA ALA A 116 4.45 11.18 2.03
C ALA A 116 5.01 12.03 0.87
N ARG A 117 6.31 12.37 0.91
CA ARG A 117 6.98 13.06 -0.20
C ARG A 117 7.06 12.21 -1.47
N ALA A 118 7.35 10.92 -1.33
CA ALA A 118 7.37 9.99 -2.45
C ALA A 118 5.98 9.89 -3.12
N MET A 119 4.92 9.77 -2.32
CA MET A 119 3.55 9.70 -2.80
C MET A 119 3.09 11.00 -3.44
N ALA A 120 3.41 12.17 -2.87
CA ALA A 120 3.10 13.46 -3.49
C ALA A 120 3.77 13.60 -4.87
N GLY A 121 5.03 13.16 -5.00
CA GLY A 121 5.73 13.11 -6.29
C GLY A 121 5.12 12.12 -7.28
N ALA A 122 4.67 10.95 -6.81
CA ALA A 122 4.00 9.97 -7.66
C ALA A 122 2.65 10.48 -8.18
N MET A 123 1.84 11.08 -7.31
CA MET A 123 0.53 11.65 -7.67
C MET A 123 0.63 12.77 -8.71
N SER A 124 1.65 13.64 -8.61
CA SER A 124 1.86 14.71 -9.59
C SER A 124 2.16 14.19 -11.01
N SER A 125 2.72 12.97 -11.12
CA SER A 125 3.04 12.32 -12.40
C SER A 125 1.87 11.50 -12.99
N MET A 126 0.78 11.31 -12.26
CA MET A 126 -0.36 10.48 -12.70
C MET A 126 -1.06 11.04 -13.94
N ALA A 127 -1.22 12.37 -14.01
CA ALA A 127 -1.82 13.03 -15.18
C ALA A 127 -0.95 12.86 -16.45
N GLU A 128 0.37 12.83 -16.30
CA GLU A 128 1.30 12.58 -17.38
C GLU A 128 1.29 11.12 -17.82
N TYR A 129 1.23 10.20 -16.87
CA TYR A 129 1.01 8.78 -17.14
C TYR A 129 -0.28 8.54 -17.95
N GLY A 130 -1.39 9.15 -17.53
CA GLY A 130 -2.66 9.05 -18.24
C GLY A 130 -2.58 9.58 -19.68
N ARG A 131 -1.91 10.72 -19.90
CA ARG A 131 -1.69 11.28 -21.24
C ARG A 131 -0.82 10.39 -22.11
N ALA A 132 0.29 9.90 -21.59
CA ALA A 132 1.20 9.03 -22.33
C ALA A 132 0.56 7.67 -22.66
N SER A 133 -0.23 7.10 -21.74
CA SER A 133 -1.02 5.89 -22.00
C SER A 133 -2.08 6.10 -23.07
N ALA A 134 -2.79 7.22 -23.04
CA ALA A 134 -3.81 7.56 -24.05
C ALA A 134 -3.17 7.77 -25.44
N GLU A 135 -1.97 8.32 -25.52
CA GLU A 135 -1.25 8.48 -26.79
C GLU A 135 -0.85 7.14 -27.40
N ILE A 136 -0.40 6.18 -26.59
CA ILE A 136 -0.15 4.80 -27.05
C ILE A 136 -1.45 4.20 -27.57
N ALA A 137 -2.54 4.24 -26.79
CA ALA A 137 -3.82 3.66 -27.18
C ALA A 137 -4.32 4.26 -28.52
N GLY A 138 -4.28 5.59 -28.67
CA GLY A 138 -4.65 6.27 -29.90
C GLY A 138 -3.78 5.86 -31.10
N SER A 139 -2.47 5.72 -30.88
CA SER A 139 -1.54 5.30 -31.95
C SER A 139 -1.71 3.84 -32.36
N VAL A 140 -2.15 2.95 -31.44
CA VAL A 140 -2.49 1.56 -31.76
C VAL A 140 -3.73 1.50 -32.67
N VAL A 141 -4.77 2.27 -32.35
CA VAL A 141 -5.99 2.32 -33.19
C VAL A 141 -5.64 2.84 -34.58
N GLU A 142 -4.90 3.94 -34.69
CA GLU A 142 -4.47 4.50 -35.98
C GLU A 142 -3.62 3.49 -36.80
N PHE A 143 -2.74 2.73 -36.12
CA PHE A 143 -1.97 1.68 -36.75
C PHE A 143 -2.82 0.52 -37.23
N ALA A 144 -3.81 0.08 -36.41
CA ALA A 144 -4.74 -1.01 -36.77
C ALA A 144 -5.60 -0.64 -37.96
N ASP A 145 -6.17 0.57 -37.99
CA ASP A 145 -7.00 1.08 -39.09
C ASP A 145 -6.16 1.25 -40.37
N GLY A 146 -4.91 1.69 -40.23
CA GLY A 146 -4.00 1.89 -41.36
C GLY A 146 -3.34 0.61 -41.90
N ILE A 147 -3.47 -0.54 -41.20
CA ILE A 147 -2.71 -1.77 -41.54
C ILE A 147 -3.05 -2.31 -42.92
N GLN A 148 -4.28 -2.14 -43.40
CA GLN A 148 -4.69 -2.56 -44.74
C GLN A 148 -3.95 -1.78 -45.84
N VAL A 149 -3.77 -0.47 -45.63
CA VAL A 149 -3.02 0.41 -46.53
C VAL A 149 -1.53 0.06 -46.54
N VAL A 150 -0.95 -0.21 -45.37
CA VAL A 150 0.43 -0.63 -45.20
C VAL A 150 0.70 -1.97 -45.93
N ARG A 151 -0.23 -2.93 -45.81
CA ARG A 151 -0.11 -4.22 -46.51
C ARG A 151 -0.25 -4.10 -48.02
N SER A 152 -1.07 -3.18 -48.52
CA SER A 152 -1.29 -3.00 -49.95
C SER A 152 -0.13 -2.27 -50.65
N PHE A 153 0.54 -1.35 -49.99
CA PHE A 153 1.58 -0.49 -50.55
C PHE A 153 3.01 -0.83 -50.09
N GLY A 154 3.18 -1.81 -49.19
CA GLY A 154 4.50 -2.39 -48.84
C GLY A 154 5.45 -1.46 -48.04
N ARG A 155 4.95 -0.33 -47.51
CA ARG A 155 5.76 0.60 -46.71
C ARG A 155 5.17 0.75 -45.34
N PRO A 156 5.93 0.49 -44.24
CA PRO A 156 5.50 0.86 -42.90
C PRO A 156 5.34 2.39 -42.87
N GLY A 157 4.09 2.82 -42.77
CA GLY A 157 3.73 4.22 -42.91
C GLY A 157 4.01 5.06 -41.64
N ARG A 158 3.56 6.33 -41.68
CA ARG A 158 3.68 7.29 -40.56
C ARG A 158 3.03 6.77 -39.26
N ALA A 159 2.00 5.93 -39.35
CA ALA A 159 1.31 5.34 -38.19
C ALA A 159 2.23 4.42 -37.38
N HIS A 160 3.02 3.56 -38.04
CA HIS A 160 4.01 2.73 -37.35
C HIS A 160 5.09 3.55 -36.64
N ALA A 161 5.62 4.58 -37.31
CA ALA A 161 6.61 5.46 -36.72
C ALA A 161 6.05 6.29 -35.57
N ARG A 162 4.75 6.64 -35.60
CA ARG A 162 4.08 7.34 -34.49
C ARG A 162 3.92 6.42 -33.30
N TYR A 163 3.46 5.18 -33.50
CA TYR A 163 3.35 4.19 -32.44
C TYR A 163 4.68 3.95 -31.72
N LEU A 164 5.77 3.72 -32.48
CA LEU A 164 7.08 3.51 -31.86
C LEU A 164 7.54 4.70 -31.05
N ARG A 165 7.36 5.93 -31.54
CA ARG A 165 7.70 7.14 -30.79
C ARG A 165 6.87 7.30 -29.52
N ALA A 166 5.58 6.95 -29.55
CA ALA A 166 4.72 6.99 -28.37
C ALA A 166 5.19 5.97 -27.31
N VAL A 167 5.56 4.76 -27.74
CA VAL A 167 6.11 3.72 -26.86
C VAL A 167 7.46 4.14 -26.27
N ASP A 168 8.37 4.68 -27.06
CA ASP A 168 9.68 5.13 -26.60
C ASP A 168 9.55 6.29 -25.60
N ALA A 169 8.70 7.27 -25.88
CA ALA A 169 8.42 8.39 -24.97
C ALA A 169 7.79 7.93 -23.65
N PHE A 170 6.85 6.98 -23.73
CA PHE A 170 6.28 6.35 -22.53
C PHE A 170 7.33 5.62 -21.71
N ALA A 171 8.18 4.81 -22.35
CA ALA A 171 9.22 4.04 -21.68
C ALA A 171 10.24 4.95 -20.96
N GLU A 172 10.63 6.06 -21.58
CA GLU A 172 11.52 7.05 -20.99
C GLU A 172 10.88 7.74 -19.78
N PHE A 173 9.67 8.25 -19.95
CA PHE A 173 8.90 8.87 -18.86
C PHE A 173 8.68 7.89 -17.71
N PHE A 174 8.16 6.69 -18.01
CA PHE A 174 7.81 5.68 -17.01
C PHE A 174 9.05 5.18 -16.26
N GLY A 175 10.16 4.94 -16.98
CA GLY A 175 11.42 4.55 -16.37
C GLY A 175 11.96 5.60 -15.41
N ALA A 176 11.93 6.88 -15.77
CA ALA A 176 12.34 7.98 -14.91
C ALA A 176 11.41 8.15 -13.69
N TRP A 177 10.10 8.01 -13.90
CA TRP A 177 9.11 8.07 -12.82
C TRP A 177 9.29 6.93 -11.82
N VAL A 178 9.38 5.67 -12.29
CA VAL A 178 9.61 4.49 -11.45
C VAL A 178 10.92 4.62 -10.67
N ALA A 179 12.01 5.02 -11.31
CA ALA A 179 13.31 5.17 -10.66
C ALA A 179 13.25 6.17 -9.49
N ARG A 180 12.62 7.33 -9.69
CA ARG A 180 12.45 8.36 -8.65
C ARG A 180 11.56 7.88 -7.50
N THR A 181 10.42 7.27 -7.83
CA THR A 181 9.46 6.79 -6.82
C THR A 181 10.04 5.62 -6.03
N THR A 182 10.69 4.67 -6.69
CA THR A 182 11.31 3.51 -6.05
C THR A 182 12.44 3.92 -5.10
N ALA A 183 13.30 4.85 -5.50
CA ALA A 183 14.37 5.32 -4.63
C ALA A 183 13.83 5.95 -3.34
N ALA A 184 12.81 6.81 -3.46
CA ALA A 184 12.21 7.49 -2.32
C ALA A 184 11.43 6.52 -1.39
N THR A 185 10.67 5.60 -1.96
CA THR A 185 9.93 4.58 -1.18
C THR A 185 10.87 3.58 -0.53
N THR A 186 11.95 3.17 -1.20
CA THR A 186 12.98 2.31 -0.63
C THR A 186 13.70 2.98 0.53
N ALA A 187 14.05 4.27 0.42
CA ALA A 187 14.64 5.03 1.51
C ALA A 187 13.69 5.11 2.73
N SER A 188 12.41 5.37 2.49
CA SER A 188 11.38 5.33 3.53
C SER A 188 11.32 3.96 4.20
N TRP A 189 11.22 2.91 3.40
CA TRP A 189 11.12 1.54 3.90
C TRP A 189 12.37 1.12 4.70
N LEU A 190 13.57 1.42 4.23
CA LEU A 190 14.81 1.16 4.98
C LEU A 190 14.83 1.88 6.33
N THR A 191 14.33 3.11 6.38
CA THR A 191 14.30 3.91 7.61
C THR A 191 13.39 3.29 8.68
N VAL A 192 12.20 2.77 8.28
CA VAL A 192 11.25 2.12 9.21
C VAL A 192 11.49 0.62 9.37
N SER A 193 12.41 0.04 8.62
CA SER A 193 12.74 -1.38 8.75
C SER A 193 13.34 -1.69 10.13
N PRO A 194 13.22 -2.92 10.65
CA PRO A 194 13.87 -3.32 11.90
C PRO A 194 15.35 -2.99 11.93
N ILE A 195 16.05 -3.16 10.79
CA ILE A 195 17.48 -2.85 10.67
C ILE A 195 17.72 -1.34 10.79
N GLY A 196 16.94 -0.51 10.08
CA GLY A 196 17.05 0.95 10.12
C GLY A 196 16.79 1.51 11.52
N VAL A 197 15.76 1.01 12.20
CA VAL A 197 15.44 1.40 13.58
C VAL A 197 16.55 0.98 14.54
N LEU A 198 17.00 -0.26 14.48
CA LEU A 198 18.06 -0.78 15.35
C LEU A 198 19.41 -0.12 15.07
N ALA A 199 19.71 0.26 13.83
CA ALA A 199 20.92 1.00 13.49
C ALA A 199 21.02 2.36 14.20
N LEU A 200 19.89 2.92 14.63
CA LEU A 200 19.84 4.14 15.43
C LEU A 200 19.78 3.83 16.94
N VAL A 201 18.89 2.93 17.33
CA VAL A 201 18.62 2.66 18.76
C VAL A 201 19.77 1.95 19.45
N VAL A 202 20.47 1.02 18.79
CA VAL A 202 21.59 0.28 19.37
C VAL A 202 22.78 1.19 19.76
N PRO A 203 23.30 2.05 18.86
CA PRO A 203 24.43 2.90 19.23
C PRO A 203 24.05 3.99 20.25
N VAL A 204 22.87 4.59 20.13
CA VAL A 204 22.43 5.62 21.08
C VAL A 204 22.16 5.01 22.45
N GLY A 205 21.35 3.95 22.51
CA GLY A 205 21.06 3.24 23.76
C GLY A 205 22.31 2.62 24.39
N GLY A 206 23.22 2.05 23.58
CA GLY A 206 24.50 1.55 24.02
C GLY A 206 25.40 2.64 24.63
N ALA A 207 25.44 3.82 24.03
CA ALA A 207 26.16 4.97 24.57
C ALA A 207 25.56 5.46 25.92
N MET A 208 24.22 5.45 26.03
CA MET A 208 23.53 5.79 27.29
C MET A 208 23.81 4.77 28.39
N VAL A 209 23.89 3.49 28.08
CA VAL A 209 24.28 2.44 29.03
C VAL A 209 25.75 2.61 29.44
N ALA A 210 26.64 2.85 28.48
CA ALA A 210 28.08 3.03 28.74
C ALA A 210 28.37 4.29 29.60
N SER A 211 27.58 5.33 29.48
CA SER A 211 27.68 6.55 30.31
C SER A 211 26.98 6.43 31.67
N GLY A 212 26.25 5.32 31.92
CA GLY A 212 25.48 5.14 33.15
C GLY A 212 24.15 5.89 33.19
N ALA A 213 23.76 6.52 32.07
CA ALA A 213 22.47 7.23 31.95
C ALA A 213 21.26 6.31 31.85
N LEU A 214 21.45 5.08 31.38
CA LEU A 214 20.41 4.06 31.25
C LEU A 214 20.88 2.74 31.86
N PRO A 215 20.08 2.05 32.72
CA PRO A 215 20.38 0.69 33.14
C PRO A 215 20.38 -0.28 31.93
N ALA A 216 21.36 -1.18 31.86
CA ALA A 216 21.48 -2.13 30.76
C ALA A 216 20.24 -3.00 30.57
N ALA A 217 19.52 -3.33 31.66
CA ALA A 217 18.27 -4.11 31.61
C ALA A 217 17.14 -3.36 30.90
N ASP A 218 17.11 -2.03 31.00
CA ASP A 218 16.06 -1.19 30.42
C ASP A 218 16.26 -0.95 28.90
N LEU A 219 17.44 -1.27 28.35
CA LEU A 219 17.68 -1.22 26.91
C LEU A 219 16.92 -2.31 26.14
N ALA A 220 16.70 -3.48 26.74
CA ALA A 220 16.06 -4.62 26.08
C ALA A 220 14.64 -4.32 25.56
N PRO A 221 13.75 -3.66 26.30
CA PRO A 221 12.46 -3.20 25.78
C PRO A 221 12.57 -2.31 24.54
N PHE A 222 13.54 -1.40 24.48
CA PHE A 222 13.75 -0.53 23.32
C PHE A 222 14.16 -1.33 22.08
N LEU A 223 15.03 -2.32 22.24
CA LEU A 223 15.47 -3.18 21.12
C LEU A 223 14.35 -4.04 20.56
N LEU A 224 13.35 -4.38 21.37
CA LEU A 224 12.21 -5.21 20.95
C LEU A 224 11.05 -4.36 20.42
N LEU A 225 10.68 -3.30 21.15
CA LEU A 225 9.46 -2.54 20.85
C LEU A 225 9.68 -1.43 19.81
N ALA A 226 10.87 -0.85 19.68
CA ALA A 226 11.10 0.18 18.68
C ALA A 226 10.92 -0.36 17.23
N PRO A 227 11.49 -1.53 16.85
CA PRO A 227 11.19 -2.13 15.55
C PRO A 227 9.72 -2.54 15.39
N ALA A 228 9.10 -3.08 16.45
CA ALA A 228 7.69 -3.49 16.42
C ALA A 228 6.74 -2.30 16.21
N MET A 229 7.07 -1.13 16.78
CA MET A 229 6.32 0.11 16.60
C MET A 229 6.39 0.63 15.15
N ALA A 230 7.52 0.44 14.47
CA ALA A 230 7.74 0.93 13.10
C ALA A 230 7.23 -0.05 12.02
N ALA A 231 7.18 -1.34 12.30
CA ALA A 231 6.84 -2.40 11.34
C ALA A 231 5.49 -2.18 10.61
N PRO A 232 4.39 -1.79 11.27
CA PRO A 232 3.10 -1.61 10.60
C PRO A 232 3.11 -0.50 9.52
N VAL A 233 3.97 0.52 9.66
CA VAL A 233 4.09 1.60 8.67
C VAL A 233 4.61 1.07 7.34
N GLY A 234 5.51 0.09 7.35
CA GLY A 234 6.05 -0.54 6.14
C GLY A 234 5.02 -1.34 5.33
N VAL A 235 3.92 -1.77 5.96
CA VAL A 235 2.88 -2.59 5.31
C VAL A 235 1.82 -1.74 4.60
N ILE A 236 1.59 -0.50 5.05
CA ILE A 236 0.54 0.38 4.50
C ILE A 236 0.84 0.80 3.05
N GLY A 237 2.11 1.09 2.73
CA GLY A 237 2.50 1.59 1.41
C GLY A 237 2.12 0.67 0.25
N PRO A 238 2.51 -0.60 0.23
CA PRO A 238 2.16 -1.54 -0.83
C PRO A 238 0.65 -1.79 -0.98
N ARG A 239 -0.10 -1.77 0.13
CA ARG A 239 -1.56 -1.99 0.11
C ARG A 239 -2.35 -0.77 -0.37
N ALA A 240 -1.92 0.44 -0.04
CA ALA A 240 -2.53 1.66 -0.55
C ALA A 240 -2.43 1.76 -2.07
N GLN A 241 -1.35 1.26 -2.67
CA GLN A 241 -1.18 1.19 -4.12
C GLN A 241 -2.11 0.16 -4.78
N ALA A 242 -2.38 -0.96 -4.10
CA ALA A 242 -3.28 -2.00 -4.61
C ALA A 242 -4.76 -1.52 -4.67
N ILE A 243 -5.15 -0.60 -3.80
CA ILE A 243 -6.52 -0.03 -3.75
C ILE A 243 -6.71 1.06 -4.83
N GLY A 244 -5.65 1.79 -5.20
CA GLY A 244 -5.71 2.87 -6.20
C GLY A 244 -5.55 2.41 -7.65
N GLY A 245 -5.32 1.13 -7.92
CA GLY A 245 -5.06 0.55 -9.24
C GLY A 245 -6.20 -0.33 -9.80
N GLY A 246 -7.36 -0.35 -9.16
CA GLY A 246 -8.60 -0.99 -9.65
C GLY A 246 -9.58 0.08 -10.22
#